data_1b0d9f458f9f646da1055a62355acf24
#
_entry.id   1b0d9f458f9f646da1055a62355acf24
#
_cell.length_a   1.000
_cell.length_b   1.000
_cell.length_c   1.000
_cell.angle_alpha   90.00
_cell.angle_beta   90.00
_cell.angle_gamma   90.00
#
_symmetry.space_group_name_H-M   'P 1'
#
loop_
_entity.id
_entity.type
_entity.pdbx_description
1 polymer ?
#
loop_
_entity_poly.entity_id
_entity_poly.type
_entity_poly.pdbx_seq_one_letter_code
_entity_poly.pdbx_strand_id
1 'polypeptide(L)'
;RQRQMCIRDRITEYASTGSRVLAFGIYDGEVDGKPLTHGILPFGFVLLANPIREAAKETFEYFAEQGVEVKVISGDNPVTVSNVAKQAGIKNADRYVDASEFEDEQSMRKALLNNTVFGRVTPSQKRKFVRILKEAGHTVAMTGDGVNDVLALKDADCSIAMASGSDAAAQASQLVLLESDFSCMPEVVLEGRRVVNNIQRSASLFLVKNIFSFLLSVASVVFMFTYPLEPSQVSLISMFTIGVPAFFLALEPNKNMIKGHFLTNVLLKALPAALTDALAVAALVIFGRTFDVSSTDISTAATMLLAIVGFMILYKISAPMNKIRFSIVSGCIAGLLFCSIFLKDLFAITSMTKECIMLFVVFAIATEPVLRYLTTLVEKVKYYYLKLRGKNLSSDDT
;
A
#
# COMPACT_ATOMS: atom_id res chain seq x y z
N ARG A 1 25.46 38.26 -36.88
CA ARG A 1 24.22 37.44 -36.93
C ARG A 1 24.47 36.03 -37.43
N GLN A 2 25.17 35.78 -38.55
CA GLN A 2 25.47 34.42 -39.05
C GLN A 2 26.29 33.59 -38.05
N ARG A 3 27.33 34.12 -37.39
CA ARG A 3 28.10 33.42 -36.36
C ARG A 3 27.27 33.04 -35.12
N GLN A 4 26.35 33.89 -34.69
CA GLN A 4 25.45 33.59 -33.57
C GLN A 4 24.45 32.50 -33.92
N MET A 5 23.98 32.43 -35.17
CA MET A 5 23.12 31.37 -35.68
C MET A 5 23.86 30.02 -35.68
N CYS A 6 25.11 29.97 -36.22
CA CYS A 6 25.94 28.78 -36.19
C CYS A 6 26.26 28.26 -34.76
N ILE A 7 26.39 29.14 -33.77
CA ILE A 7 26.62 28.77 -32.38
C ILE A 7 25.36 28.15 -31.79
N ARG A 8 24.19 28.77 -32.01
CA ARG A 8 22.92 28.18 -31.55
C ARG A 8 22.63 26.82 -32.18
N ASP A 9 22.85 26.69 -33.47
CA ASP A 9 22.63 25.43 -34.19
C ASP A 9 23.52 24.32 -33.64
N ARG A 10 24.81 24.59 -33.39
CA ARG A 10 25.74 23.63 -32.76
C ARG A 10 25.37 23.28 -31.32
N ILE A 11 24.95 24.27 -30.51
CA ILE A 11 24.46 24.03 -29.17
C ILE A 11 23.23 23.10 -29.20
N THR A 12 22.30 23.36 -30.13
CA THR A 12 21.12 22.54 -30.30
C THR A 12 21.47 21.12 -30.78
N GLU A 13 22.41 20.99 -31.68
CA GLU A 13 22.92 19.71 -32.17
C GLU A 13 23.52 18.87 -31.03
N TYR A 14 24.42 19.45 -30.23
CA TYR A 14 25.03 18.76 -29.07
C TYR A 14 24.04 18.52 -27.93
N ALA A 15 23.12 19.43 -27.69
CA ALA A 15 22.03 19.22 -26.70
C ALA A 15 21.09 18.10 -27.14
N SER A 16 20.91 17.90 -28.46
CA SER A 16 20.08 16.81 -29.00
C SER A 16 20.66 15.42 -28.73
N THR A 17 21.96 15.33 -28.46
CA THR A 17 22.61 14.06 -28.05
C THR A 17 22.46 13.77 -26.54
N GLY A 18 21.80 14.64 -25.76
CA GLY A 18 21.65 14.51 -24.30
C GLY A 18 22.81 15.09 -23.49
N SER A 19 23.74 15.80 -24.14
CA SER A 19 24.87 16.43 -23.48
C SER A 19 24.51 17.84 -22.95
N ARG A 20 24.97 18.16 -21.76
CA ARG A 20 24.94 19.54 -21.26
C ARG A 20 26.09 20.31 -21.90
N VAL A 21 25.73 21.39 -22.61
CA VAL A 21 26.69 22.20 -23.36
C VAL A 21 27.02 23.47 -22.57
N LEU A 22 28.30 23.65 -22.23
CA LEU A 22 28.82 24.88 -21.66
C LEU A 22 29.65 25.59 -22.74
N ALA A 23 29.32 26.84 -23.03
CA ALA A 23 30.12 27.64 -23.92
C ALA A 23 31.10 28.48 -23.10
N PHE A 24 32.36 28.59 -23.55
CA PHE A 24 33.33 29.50 -22.96
C PHE A 24 33.90 30.42 -24.05
N GLY A 25 34.25 31.63 -23.63
CA GLY A 25 34.74 32.64 -24.54
C GLY A 25 35.56 33.70 -23.83
N ILE A 26 36.17 34.56 -24.62
CA ILE A 26 36.93 35.71 -24.14
C ILE A 26 35.94 36.87 -23.99
N TYR A 27 35.99 37.50 -22.83
CA TYR A 27 35.24 38.73 -22.52
C TYR A 27 36.23 39.86 -22.27
N ASP A 28 36.04 40.95 -23.03
CA ASP A 28 36.90 42.13 -22.96
C ASP A 28 36.20 43.21 -22.05
N GLY A 29 36.09 42.89 -20.77
CA GLY A 29 35.47 43.73 -19.75
C GLY A 29 35.69 43.21 -18.34
N GLU A 30 35.34 44.01 -17.32
CA GLU A 30 35.40 43.56 -15.93
C GLU A 30 34.28 42.57 -15.60
N VAL A 31 34.65 41.47 -14.89
CA VAL A 31 33.70 40.50 -14.38
C VAL A 31 33.41 40.84 -12.92
N ASP A 32 32.41 41.66 -12.72
CA ASP A 32 32.00 42.19 -11.38
C ASP A 32 30.69 41.55 -10.84
N GLY A 33 30.25 40.46 -11.42
CA GLY A 33 29.00 39.77 -11.05
C GLY A 33 27.72 40.44 -11.60
N LYS A 34 27.85 41.52 -12.36
CA LYS A 34 26.72 42.17 -13.05
C LYS A 34 26.51 41.58 -14.45
N PRO A 35 25.36 41.85 -15.10
CA PRO A 35 25.14 41.43 -16.49
C PRO A 35 26.25 41.98 -17.41
N LEU A 36 26.76 41.11 -18.28
CA LEU A 36 27.83 41.42 -19.22
C LEU A 36 27.36 42.48 -20.21
N THR A 37 28.12 43.59 -20.35
CA THR A 37 27.79 44.72 -21.21
C THR A 37 28.41 44.68 -22.60
N HIS A 38 29.48 43.87 -22.76
CA HIS A 38 30.19 43.68 -24.02
C HIS A 38 29.93 42.32 -24.63
N GLY A 39 30.21 42.16 -25.91
CA GLY A 39 30.07 40.88 -26.60
C GLY A 39 31.15 39.88 -26.17
N ILE A 40 30.77 38.64 -25.99
CA ILE A 40 31.70 37.51 -25.72
C ILE A 40 32.17 36.95 -27.06
N LEU A 41 33.47 36.81 -27.23
CA LEU A 41 34.07 36.05 -28.34
C LEU A 41 34.07 34.56 -27.96
N PRO A 42 33.22 33.71 -28.55
CA PRO A 42 33.20 32.33 -28.22
C PRO A 42 34.48 31.63 -28.66
N PHE A 43 35.12 30.88 -27.75
CA PHE A 43 36.36 30.17 -27.98
C PHE A 43 36.11 28.65 -28.14
N GLY A 44 35.16 28.08 -27.39
CA GLY A 44 34.89 26.67 -27.49
C GLY A 44 33.66 26.22 -26.68
N PHE A 45 33.40 24.92 -26.75
CA PHE A 45 32.34 24.25 -25.98
C PHE A 45 32.90 23.15 -25.14
N VAL A 46 32.40 23.00 -23.93
CA VAL A 46 32.57 21.82 -23.07
C VAL A 46 31.28 21.03 -23.06
N LEU A 47 31.36 19.78 -23.47
CA LEU A 47 30.25 18.85 -23.49
C LEU A 47 30.34 17.97 -22.24
N LEU A 48 29.33 18.06 -21.38
CA LEU A 48 29.22 17.22 -20.19
C LEU A 48 28.10 16.19 -20.45
N ALA A 49 28.45 14.93 -20.42
CA ALA A 49 27.50 13.82 -20.55
C ALA A 49 27.63 12.92 -19.32
N ASN A 50 26.50 12.66 -18.67
CA ASN A 50 26.41 11.64 -17.65
C ASN A 50 25.84 10.37 -18.29
N PRO A 51 26.55 9.25 -18.25
CA PRO A 51 26.01 7.98 -18.74
C PRO A 51 24.80 7.60 -17.91
N ILE A 52 23.77 7.09 -18.60
CA ILE A 52 22.60 6.54 -17.92
C ILE A 52 23.01 5.25 -17.22
N ARG A 53 22.54 5.05 -16.01
CA ARG A 53 22.77 3.81 -15.26
C ARG A 53 22.17 2.62 -16.01
N GLU A 54 22.88 1.49 -16.04
CA GLU A 54 22.47 0.29 -16.78
C GLU A 54 21.06 -0.20 -16.38
N ALA A 55 20.76 -0.17 -15.07
CA ALA A 55 19.47 -0.62 -14.55
C ALA A 55 18.31 0.38 -14.76
N ALA A 56 18.56 1.60 -15.28
CA ALA A 56 17.53 2.63 -15.39
C ALA A 56 16.34 2.18 -16.26
N LYS A 57 16.64 1.58 -17.42
CA LYS A 57 15.60 1.14 -18.36
C LYS A 57 14.69 0.08 -17.74
N GLU A 58 15.25 -0.94 -17.12
CA GLU A 58 14.50 -2.00 -16.45
C GLU A 58 13.66 -1.46 -15.30
N THR A 59 14.21 -0.51 -14.53
CA THR A 59 13.49 0.13 -13.42
C THR A 59 12.27 0.92 -13.89
N PHE A 60 12.40 1.72 -14.95
CA PHE A 60 11.26 2.49 -15.47
C PHE A 60 10.24 1.61 -16.21
N GLU A 61 10.69 0.53 -16.85
CA GLU A 61 9.80 -0.47 -17.45
C GLU A 61 8.95 -1.17 -16.37
N TYR A 62 9.57 -1.59 -15.26
CA TYR A 62 8.87 -2.12 -14.09
C TYR A 62 7.77 -1.17 -13.59
N PHE A 63 8.07 0.12 -13.39
CA PHE A 63 7.06 1.08 -12.94
C PHE A 63 5.93 1.27 -13.95
N ALA A 64 6.24 1.29 -15.24
CA ALA A 64 5.25 1.39 -16.29
C ALA A 64 4.31 0.16 -16.34
N GLU A 65 4.82 -1.05 -16.06
CA GLU A 65 4.03 -2.27 -15.93
C GLU A 65 3.13 -2.26 -14.69
N GLN A 66 3.59 -1.59 -13.63
CA GLN A 66 2.77 -1.38 -12.42
C GLN A 66 1.71 -0.27 -12.57
N GLY A 67 1.57 0.33 -13.75
CA GLY A 67 0.63 1.41 -14.00
C GLY A 67 1.04 2.76 -13.40
N VAL A 68 2.32 2.94 -13.08
CA VAL A 68 2.86 4.21 -12.58
C VAL A 68 3.22 5.10 -13.76
N GLU A 69 2.67 6.32 -13.78
CA GLU A 69 3.05 7.35 -14.75
C GLU A 69 4.25 8.14 -14.22
N VAL A 70 5.37 8.06 -14.93
CA VAL A 70 6.60 8.78 -14.57
C VAL A 70 6.60 10.16 -15.21
N LYS A 71 6.85 11.19 -14.41
CA LYS A 71 7.05 12.58 -14.85
C LYS A 71 8.49 13.00 -14.53
N VAL A 72 9.19 13.58 -15.49
CA VAL A 72 10.57 14.05 -15.33
C VAL A 72 10.55 15.56 -15.18
N ILE A 73 11.09 16.06 -14.06
CA ILE A 73 11.06 17.47 -13.69
C ILE A 73 12.51 17.94 -13.45
N SER A 74 13.03 18.80 -14.33
CA SER A 74 14.41 19.26 -14.27
C SER A 74 14.50 20.77 -14.43
N GLY A 75 15.56 21.37 -13.85
CA GLY A 75 15.96 22.74 -14.13
C GLY A 75 16.69 22.93 -15.47
N ASP A 76 17.10 21.83 -16.11
CA ASP A 76 17.84 21.84 -17.36
C ASP A 76 16.95 22.07 -18.60
N ASN A 77 17.59 22.24 -19.76
CA ASN A 77 16.90 22.44 -21.03
C ASN A 77 15.93 21.26 -21.34
N PRO A 78 14.66 21.51 -21.71
CA PRO A 78 13.67 20.48 -21.92
C PRO A 78 14.04 19.46 -23.01
N VAL A 79 14.72 19.87 -24.07
CA VAL A 79 15.19 18.99 -25.14
C VAL A 79 16.23 17.99 -24.62
N THR A 80 17.20 18.48 -23.85
CA THR A 80 18.24 17.63 -23.24
C THR A 80 17.61 16.64 -22.28
N VAL A 81 16.69 17.07 -21.43
CA VAL A 81 15.99 16.23 -20.46
C VAL A 81 15.14 15.17 -21.17
N SER A 82 14.44 15.56 -22.25
CA SER A 82 13.66 14.62 -23.08
C SER A 82 14.52 13.51 -23.68
N ASN A 83 15.71 13.87 -24.21
CA ASN A 83 16.62 12.89 -24.81
C ASN A 83 17.19 11.92 -23.78
N VAL A 84 17.57 12.41 -22.58
CA VAL A 84 17.98 11.56 -21.45
C VAL A 84 16.85 10.64 -21.01
N ALA A 85 15.63 11.16 -20.89
CA ALA A 85 14.46 10.37 -20.52
C ALA A 85 14.12 9.27 -21.55
N LYS A 86 14.27 9.55 -22.85
CA LYS A 86 14.13 8.56 -23.93
C LYS A 86 15.15 7.43 -23.82
N GLN A 87 16.41 7.80 -23.60
CA GLN A 87 17.50 6.82 -23.43
C GLN A 87 17.28 5.95 -22.18
N ALA A 88 16.70 6.53 -21.11
CA ALA A 88 16.33 5.80 -19.90
C ALA A 88 15.08 4.91 -20.06
N GLY A 89 14.41 4.93 -21.22
CA GLY A 89 13.25 4.10 -21.49
C GLY A 89 11.91 4.64 -20.93
N ILE A 90 11.85 5.91 -20.55
CA ILE A 90 10.62 6.52 -20.02
C ILE A 90 9.60 6.68 -21.16
N LYS A 91 8.38 6.17 -20.96
CA LYS A 91 7.29 6.26 -21.94
C LYS A 91 6.87 7.71 -22.18
N ASN A 92 6.59 8.04 -23.45
CA ASN A 92 6.16 9.39 -23.88
C ASN A 92 7.17 10.51 -23.54
N ALA A 93 8.45 10.21 -23.43
CA ALA A 93 9.49 11.20 -23.14
C ALA A 93 9.67 12.26 -24.26
N ASP A 94 9.07 12.02 -25.45
CA ASP A 94 8.97 12.99 -26.56
C ASP A 94 7.99 14.15 -26.24
N ARG A 95 7.07 13.96 -25.27
CA ARG A 95 6.15 15.00 -24.82
C ARG A 95 6.81 15.84 -23.75
N TYR A 96 7.53 16.88 -24.18
CA TYR A 96 8.23 17.79 -23.29
C TYR A 96 7.72 19.21 -23.39
N VAL A 97 7.89 20.00 -22.34
CA VAL A 97 7.47 21.38 -22.22
C VAL A 97 8.56 22.20 -21.50
N ASP A 98 8.71 23.44 -21.92
CA ASP A 98 9.51 24.45 -21.22
C ASP A 98 8.68 25.12 -20.12
N ALA A 99 9.03 24.91 -18.88
CA ALA A 99 8.27 25.43 -17.75
C ALA A 99 8.43 26.96 -17.57
N SER A 100 9.38 27.60 -18.27
CA SER A 100 9.51 29.04 -18.28
C SER A 100 8.42 29.75 -19.10
N GLU A 101 7.67 29.00 -19.93
CA GLU A 101 6.59 29.52 -20.78
C GLU A 101 5.20 29.48 -20.08
N PHE A 102 5.10 28.95 -18.85
CA PHE A 102 3.83 28.96 -18.14
C PHE A 102 3.44 30.37 -17.64
N GLU A 103 2.33 30.85 -18.13
CA GLU A 103 1.79 32.16 -17.77
C GLU A 103 0.88 32.10 -16.53
N ASP A 104 0.12 30.97 -16.40
CA ASP A 104 -0.85 30.76 -15.33
C ASP A 104 -0.89 29.32 -14.84
N GLU A 105 -1.65 29.09 -13.76
CA GLU A 105 -1.80 27.75 -13.17
C GLU A 105 -2.65 26.82 -14.04
N GLN A 106 -3.54 27.37 -14.87
CA GLN A 106 -4.39 26.56 -15.74
C GLN A 106 -3.58 25.97 -16.91
N SER A 107 -2.68 26.76 -17.50
CA SER A 107 -1.72 26.28 -18.52
C SER A 107 -0.80 25.20 -17.96
N MET A 108 -0.30 25.40 -16.74
CA MET A 108 0.51 24.44 -15.99
C MET A 108 -0.24 23.12 -15.74
N ARG A 109 -1.51 23.18 -15.29
CA ARG A 109 -2.36 22.00 -15.06
C ARG A 109 -2.59 21.21 -16.34
N LYS A 110 -2.93 21.89 -17.43
CA LYS A 110 -3.12 21.25 -18.75
C LYS A 110 -1.84 20.60 -19.25
N ALA A 111 -0.69 21.27 -19.09
CA ALA A 111 0.60 20.72 -19.48
C ALA A 111 0.97 19.49 -18.66
N LEU A 112 0.76 19.51 -17.33
CA LEU A 112 1.07 18.37 -16.45
C LEU A 112 0.29 17.09 -16.79
N LEU A 113 -0.96 17.23 -17.23
CA LEU A 113 -1.78 16.06 -17.59
C LEU A 113 -1.40 15.47 -18.95
N ASN A 114 -0.79 16.27 -19.86
CA ASN A 114 -0.55 15.87 -21.24
C ASN A 114 0.93 15.57 -21.56
N ASN A 115 1.86 16.05 -20.74
CA ASN A 115 3.29 15.94 -20.99
C ASN A 115 3.98 15.09 -19.93
N THR A 116 5.14 14.54 -20.30
CA THR A 116 5.94 13.65 -19.45
C THR A 116 7.19 14.37 -18.92
N VAL A 117 7.79 15.26 -19.72
CA VAL A 117 9.06 15.89 -19.41
C VAL A 117 8.90 17.39 -19.28
N PHE A 118 9.46 17.97 -18.21
CA PHE A 118 9.40 19.39 -17.90
C PHE A 118 10.83 19.92 -17.68
N GLY A 119 11.26 20.84 -18.51
CA GLY A 119 12.57 21.49 -18.40
C GLY A 119 12.45 22.91 -17.85
N ARG A 120 13.56 23.49 -17.39
CA ARG A 120 13.65 24.85 -16.81
C ARG A 120 12.68 25.10 -15.65
N VAL A 121 12.38 24.07 -14.88
CA VAL A 121 11.44 24.12 -13.76
C VAL A 121 12.11 24.78 -12.56
N THR A 122 11.46 25.79 -11.99
CA THR A 122 11.90 26.41 -10.73
C THR A 122 11.47 25.60 -9.51
N PRO A 123 12.13 25.76 -8.34
CA PRO A 123 11.74 25.07 -7.11
C PRO A 123 10.28 25.33 -6.70
N SER A 124 9.78 26.53 -6.91
CA SER A 124 8.38 26.88 -6.62
C SER A 124 7.40 26.17 -7.56
N GLN A 125 7.76 25.99 -8.83
CA GLN A 125 6.96 25.23 -9.78
C GLN A 125 6.96 23.75 -9.46
N LYS A 126 8.10 23.15 -9.03
CA LYS A 126 8.14 21.74 -8.59
C LYS A 126 7.09 21.46 -7.51
N ARG A 127 7.00 22.35 -6.51
CA ARG A 127 5.98 22.25 -5.46
C ARG A 127 4.56 22.35 -6.01
N LYS A 128 4.30 23.32 -6.90
CA LYS A 128 2.98 23.48 -7.53
C LYS A 128 2.59 22.27 -8.36
N PHE A 129 3.52 21.63 -9.08
CA PHE A 129 3.30 20.43 -9.86
C PHE A 129 2.78 19.28 -8.99
N VAL A 130 3.42 19.04 -7.84
CA VAL A 130 2.96 18.01 -6.90
C VAL A 130 1.54 18.31 -6.42
N ARG A 131 1.24 19.56 -6.05
CA ARG A 131 -0.10 19.95 -5.58
C ARG A 131 -1.17 19.78 -6.65
N ILE A 132 -0.91 20.24 -7.88
CA ILE A 132 -1.84 20.12 -9.00
C ILE A 132 -2.16 18.65 -9.30
N LEU A 133 -1.17 17.76 -9.28
CA LEU A 133 -1.39 16.33 -9.50
C LEU A 133 -2.24 15.73 -8.37
N LYS A 134 -1.99 16.09 -7.12
CA LYS A 134 -2.81 15.65 -5.97
C LYS A 134 -4.25 16.15 -6.04
N GLU A 135 -4.45 17.43 -6.41
CA GLU A 135 -5.79 18.01 -6.64
C GLU A 135 -6.53 17.35 -7.80
N ALA A 136 -5.80 16.83 -8.79
CA ALA A 136 -6.36 16.01 -9.87
C ALA A 136 -6.73 14.59 -9.44
N GLY A 137 -6.48 14.22 -8.16
CA GLY A 137 -6.82 12.91 -7.59
C GLY A 137 -5.74 11.84 -7.74
N HIS A 138 -4.52 12.22 -8.15
CA HIS A 138 -3.39 11.29 -8.23
C HIS A 138 -2.69 11.16 -6.87
N THR A 139 -2.18 9.96 -6.59
CA THR A 139 -1.22 9.72 -5.50
C THR A 139 0.19 9.98 -6.06
N VAL A 140 0.91 10.93 -5.47
CA VAL A 140 2.17 11.43 -6.00
C VAL A 140 3.35 10.99 -5.15
N ALA A 141 4.28 10.24 -5.77
CA ALA A 141 5.62 10.03 -5.22
C ALA A 141 6.58 11.05 -5.84
N MET A 142 7.39 11.70 -5.00
CA MET A 142 8.41 12.66 -5.44
C MET A 142 9.80 12.16 -5.04
N THR A 143 10.70 12.09 -6.02
CA THR A 143 12.11 11.78 -5.79
C THR A 143 12.95 13.03 -6.04
N GLY A 144 13.84 13.35 -5.12
CA GLY A 144 14.73 14.50 -5.23
C GLY A 144 15.96 14.35 -4.33
N ASP A 145 17.04 15.02 -4.69
CA ASP A 145 18.34 14.98 -4.01
C ASP A 145 18.81 16.36 -3.52
N GLY A 146 18.20 17.44 -4.04
CA GLY A 146 18.62 18.80 -3.80
C GLY A 146 17.78 19.56 -2.77
N VAL A 147 18.36 20.64 -2.24
CA VAL A 147 17.65 21.61 -1.37
C VAL A 147 16.42 22.20 -2.09
N ASN A 148 16.51 22.33 -3.40
CA ASN A 148 15.45 22.85 -4.26
C ASN A 148 14.20 21.96 -4.31
N ASP A 149 14.32 20.69 -3.91
CA ASP A 149 13.23 19.72 -3.95
C ASP A 149 12.48 19.59 -2.62
N VAL A 150 13.02 20.15 -1.53
CA VAL A 150 12.49 20.00 -0.16
C VAL A 150 11.00 20.35 -0.06
N LEU A 151 10.56 21.43 -0.70
CA LEU A 151 9.15 21.83 -0.64
C LEU A 151 8.24 20.88 -1.43
N ALA A 152 8.70 20.35 -2.55
CA ALA A 152 7.97 19.36 -3.35
C ALA A 152 7.94 18.01 -2.64
N LEU A 153 9.06 17.59 -2.02
CA LEU A 153 9.14 16.39 -1.20
C LEU A 153 8.15 16.40 -0.04
N LYS A 154 8.04 17.53 0.69
CA LYS A 154 7.09 17.68 1.80
C LYS A 154 5.62 17.64 1.38
N ASP A 155 5.29 18.12 0.19
CA ASP A 155 3.91 18.14 -0.29
C ASP A 155 3.49 16.81 -0.96
N ALA A 156 4.44 15.92 -1.33
CA ALA A 156 4.18 14.62 -1.93
C ALA A 156 3.53 13.65 -0.93
N ASP A 157 2.79 12.64 -1.46
CA ASP A 157 2.23 11.56 -0.66
C ASP A 157 3.30 10.54 -0.24
N CYS A 158 4.33 10.36 -1.09
CA CYS A 158 5.53 9.60 -0.79
C CYS A 158 6.75 10.38 -1.26
N SER A 159 7.68 10.65 -0.36
CA SER A 159 8.90 11.39 -0.66
C SER A 159 10.13 10.51 -0.49
N ILE A 160 11.02 10.56 -1.50
CA ILE A 160 12.20 9.72 -1.60
C ILE A 160 13.42 10.62 -1.83
N ALA A 161 14.43 10.52 -0.96
CA ALA A 161 15.70 11.21 -1.12
C ALA A 161 16.84 10.24 -1.38
N MET A 162 17.92 10.74 -1.99
CA MET A 162 19.20 10.05 -2.13
C MET A 162 20.11 10.41 -0.95
N ALA A 163 20.79 9.41 -0.37
CA ALA A 163 21.73 9.67 0.74
C ALA A 163 22.91 10.56 0.33
N SER A 164 23.33 10.52 -0.95
CA SER A 164 24.35 11.41 -1.50
C SER A 164 23.85 12.84 -1.78
N GLY A 165 22.54 13.09 -1.61
CA GLY A 165 21.94 14.39 -1.79
C GLY A 165 22.14 15.31 -0.59
N SER A 166 21.32 16.36 -0.50
CA SER A 166 21.36 17.30 0.63
C SER A 166 20.71 16.72 1.89
N ASP A 167 21.30 17.00 3.06
CA ASP A 167 20.70 16.63 4.36
C ASP A 167 19.28 17.17 4.52
N ALA A 168 19.01 18.35 3.97
CA ALA A 168 17.67 18.93 4.00
C ALA A 168 16.64 18.11 3.22
N ALA A 169 17.03 17.52 2.07
CA ALA A 169 16.17 16.62 1.31
C ALA A 169 15.97 15.30 2.06
N ALA A 170 17.04 14.74 2.62
CA ALA A 170 16.97 13.52 3.41
C ALA A 170 16.04 13.67 4.64
N GLN A 171 16.15 14.78 5.39
CA GLN A 171 15.31 15.06 6.56
C GLN A 171 13.84 15.37 6.19
N ALA A 172 13.60 15.88 4.98
CA ALA A 172 12.26 16.18 4.50
C ALA A 172 11.53 14.96 3.92
N SER A 173 12.24 13.86 3.66
CA SER A 173 11.73 12.69 2.96
C SER A 173 11.31 11.58 3.90
N GLN A 174 10.34 10.76 3.46
CA GLN A 174 9.86 9.58 4.19
C GLN A 174 10.77 8.37 3.97
N LEU A 175 11.45 8.31 2.82
CA LEU A 175 12.39 7.27 2.45
C LEU A 175 13.72 7.91 2.05
N VAL A 176 14.85 7.29 2.46
CA VAL A 176 16.18 7.68 2.04
C VAL A 176 16.88 6.45 1.47
N LEU A 177 17.30 6.52 0.19
CA LEU A 177 18.01 5.46 -0.48
C LEU A 177 19.50 5.57 -0.11
N LEU A 178 19.96 4.67 0.75
CA LEU A 178 21.31 4.73 1.34
C LEU A 178 22.42 4.56 0.28
N GLU A 179 22.21 3.71 -0.71
CA GLU A 179 23.13 3.51 -1.82
C GLU A 179 22.99 4.59 -2.92
N SER A 180 22.06 5.52 -2.76
CA SER A 180 21.73 6.56 -3.75
C SER A 180 21.44 5.99 -5.13
N ASP A 181 20.87 4.79 -5.18
CA ASP A 181 20.49 4.10 -6.40
C ASP A 181 18.97 3.89 -6.47
N PHE A 182 18.33 4.49 -7.47
CA PHE A 182 16.89 4.36 -7.69
C PHE A 182 16.48 2.96 -8.18
N SER A 183 17.43 2.15 -8.66
CA SER A 183 17.16 0.78 -9.13
C SER A 183 16.73 -0.17 -8.02
N CYS A 184 16.92 0.17 -6.74
CA CYS A 184 16.42 -0.61 -5.61
C CYS A 184 14.92 -0.38 -5.32
N MET A 185 14.29 0.63 -5.93
CA MET A 185 12.88 0.97 -5.67
C MET A 185 11.88 -0.15 -5.97
N PRO A 186 12.03 -0.98 -7.02
CA PRO A 186 11.18 -2.15 -7.22
C PRO A 186 11.15 -3.08 -5.98
N GLU A 187 12.30 -3.34 -5.36
CA GLU A 187 12.38 -4.15 -4.14
C GLU A 187 11.71 -3.48 -2.95
N VAL A 188 11.89 -2.17 -2.79
CA VAL A 188 11.22 -1.38 -1.75
C VAL A 188 9.69 -1.45 -1.90
N VAL A 189 9.18 -1.34 -3.13
CA VAL A 189 7.74 -1.47 -3.40
C VAL A 189 7.23 -2.88 -3.08
N LEU A 190 7.97 -3.91 -3.46
CA LEU A 190 7.61 -5.30 -3.17
C LEU A 190 7.62 -5.59 -1.66
N GLU A 191 8.58 -5.04 -0.92
CA GLU A 191 8.63 -5.14 0.54
C GLU A 191 7.47 -4.39 1.19
N GLY A 192 7.17 -3.17 0.74
CA GLY A 192 6.00 -2.42 1.19
C GLY A 192 4.70 -3.21 0.98
N ARG A 193 4.53 -3.87 -0.17
CA ARG A 193 3.37 -4.76 -0.44
C ARG A 193 3.33 -5.93 0.53
N ARG A 194 4.47 -6.56 0.80
CA ARG A 194 4.57 -7.66 1.77
C ARG A 194 4.09 -7.22 3.14
N VAL A 195 4.59 -6.10 3.62
CA VAL A 195 4.23 -5.56 4.94
C VAL A 195 2.74 -5.23 5.02
N VAL A 196 2.20 -4.48 4.06
CA VAL A 196 0.78 -4.09 4.07
C VAL A 196 -0.15 -5.30 3.96
N ASN A 197 0.16 -6.26 3.07
CA ASN A 197 -0.63 -7.48 2.93
C ASN A 197 -0.62 -8.33 4.22
N ASN A 198 0.52 -8.43 4.90
CA ASN A 198 0.64 -9.18 6.15
C ASN A 198 -0.10 -8.48 7.30
N ILE A 199 0.04 -7.15 7.42
CA ILE A 199 -0.72 -6.35 8.39
C ILE A 199 -2.23 -6.50 8.12
N GLN A 200 -2.66 -6.45 6.86
CA GLN A 200 -4.08 -6.61 6.52
C GLN A 200 -4.64 -7.97 6.92
N ARG A 201 -3.85 -9.04 6.75
CA ARG A 201 -4.23 -10.40 7.20
C ARG A 201 -4.39 -10.44 8.71
N SER A 202 -3.37 -10.03 9.44
CA SER A 202 -3.38 -10.02 10.91
C SER A 202 -4.49 -9.12 11.46
N ALA A 203 -4.64 -7.91 10.93
CA ALA A 203 -5.68 -6.98 11.34
C ALA A 203 -7.09 -7.57 11.13
N SER A 204 -7.32 -8.30 10.03
CA SER A 204 -8.61 -8.96 9.81
C SER A 204 -8.92 -10.00 10.88
N LEU A 205 -7.95 -10.83 11.27
CA LEU A 205 -8.12 -11.84 12.32
C LEU A 205 -8.39 -11.21 13.70
N PHE A 206 -7.62 -10.17 14.07
CA PHE A 206 -7.83 -9.45 15.33
C PHE A 206 -9.18 -8.75 15.37
N LEU A 207 -9.62 -8.17 14.25
CA LEU A 207 -10.86 -7.42 14.18
C LEU A 207 -12.09 -8.32 14.33
N VAL A 208 -12.04 -9.56 13.81
CA VAL A 208 -13.10 -10.57 14.06
C VAL A 208 -13.37 -10.72 15.54
N LYS A 209 -12.31 -10.98 16.33
CA LYS A 209 -12.44 -11.14 17.78
C LYS A 209 -13.00 -9.89 18.47
N ASN A 210 -12.52 -8.71 18.10
CA ASN A 210 -12.96 -7.47 18.75
C ASN A 210 -14.43 -7.16 18.46
N ILE A 211 -14.87 -7.31 17.20
CA ILE A 211 -16.27 -7.10 16.80
C ILE A 211 -17.15 -8.15 17.48
N PHE A 212 -16.75 -9.43 17.44
CA PHE A 212 -17.45 -10.50 18.13
C PHE A 212 -17.65 -10.20 19.61
N SER A 213 -16.57 -9.89 20.34
CA SER A 213 -16.63 -9.61 21.78
C SER A 213 -17.54 -8.41 22.09
N PHE A 214 -17.49 -7.37 21.27
CA PHE A 214 -18.38 -6.22 21.40
C PHE A 214 -19.85 -6.62 21.20
N LEU A 215 -20.16 -7.32 20.12
CA LEU A 215 -21.54 -7.76 19.81
C LEU A 215 -22.07 -8.70 20.87
N LEU A 216 -21.26 -9.65 21.34
CA LEU A 216 -21.67 -10.58 22.39
C LEU A 216 -21.90 -9.87 23.74
N SER A 217 -21.07 -8.87 24.06
CA SER A 217 -21.27 -8.05 25.24
C SER A 217 -22.57 -7.26 25.18
N VAL A 218 -22.89 -6.67 24.02
CA VAL A 218 -24.19 -5.99 23.82
C VAL A 218 -25.33 -6.99 23.90
N ALA A 219 -25.22 -8.15 23.28
CA ALA A 219 -26.24 -9.20 23.35
C ALA A 219 -26.46 -9.69 24.78
N SER A 220 -25.38 -9.85 25.59
CA SER A 220 -25.50 -10.26 26.98
C SER A 220 -26.28 -9.27 27.83
N VAL A 221 -26.13 -7.97 27.58
CA VAL A 221 -26.90 -6.92 28.25
C VAL A 221 -28.35 -6.92 27.78
N VAL A 222 -28.60 -6.97 26.47
CA VAL A 222 -29.97 -6.91 25.88
C VAL A 222 -30.79 -8.13 26.29
N PHE A 223 -30.21 -9.33 26.22
CA PHE A 223 -30.89 -10.58 26.55
C PHE A 223 -30.71 -11.06 28.00
N MET A 224 -30.06 -10.24 28.84
CA MET A 224 -29.82 -10.50 30.26
C MET A 224 -29.19 -11.88 30.54
N PHE A 225 -28.17 -12.26 29.76
CA PHE A 225 -27.41 -13.46 30.03
C PHE A 225 -25.96 -13.13 30.45
N THR A 226 -25.39 -14.00 31.29
CA THR A 226 -23.99 -13.90 31.70
C THR A 226 -23.09 -14.13 30.50
N TYR A 227 -22.04 -13.32 30.34
CA TYR A 227 -21.05 -13.52 29.24
C TYR A 227 -20.48 -14.93 29.31
N PRO A 228 -20.61 -15.72 28.21
CA PRO A 228 -20.44 -17.17 28.29
C PRO A 228 -18.97 -17.65 28.22
N LEU A 229 -18.00 -16.77 28.08
CA LEU A 229 -16.60 -17.17 27.85
C LEU A 229 -15.72 -16.73 29.00
N GLU A 230 -14.84 -17.63 29.42
CA GLU A 230 -13.76 -17.33 30.38
C GLU A 230 -12.55 -16.68 29.67
N PRO A 231 -11.80 -15.79 30.34
CA PRO A 231 -10.61 -15.16 29.75
C PRO A 231 -9.55 -16.14 29.27
N SER A 232 -9.38 -17.26 29.96
CA SER A 232 -8.48 -18.36 29.61
C SER A 232 -8.86 -19.02 28.28
N GLN A 233 -10.17 -19.25 28.06
CA GLN A 233 -10.72 -19.82 26.83
C GLN A 233 -10.53 -18.87 25.65
N VAL A 234 -10.80 -17.56 25.84
CA VAL A 234 -10.56 -16.54 24.80
C VAL A 234 -9.07 -16.45 24.45
N SER A 235 -8.19 -16.66 25.44
CA SER A 235 -6.74 -16.68 25.21
C SER A 235 -6.32 -17.90 24.38
N LEU A 236 -6.86 -19.09 24.70
CA LEU A 236 -6.63 -20.32 23.96
C LEU A 236 -7.02 -20.17 22.46
N ILE A 237 -8.23 -19.70 22.19
CA ILE A 237 -8.71 -19.49 20.84
C ILE A 237 -7.80 -18.47 20.13
N SER A 238 -7.55 -17.31 20.76
CA SER A 238 -6.75 -16.24 20.16
C SER A 238 -5.32 -16.70 19.85
N MET A 239 -4.74 -17.55 20.68
CA MET A 239 -3.40 -18.10 20.44
C MET A 239 -3.35 -18.91 19.14
N PHE A 240 -4.29 -19.83 18.91
CA PHE A 240 -4.25 -20.76 17.79
C PHE A 240 -4.99 -20.30 16.53
N THR A 241 -5.94 -19.37 16.64
CA THR A 241 -6.65 -18.84 15.45
C THR A 241 -6.12 -17.48 14.99
N ILE A 242 -5.38 -16.74 15.84
CA ILE A 242 -4.88 -15.40 15.52
C ILE A 242 -3.36 -15.32 15.69
N GLY A 243 -2.83 -15.49 16.92
CA GLY A 243 -1.45 -15.15 17.24
C GLY A 243 -0.42 -15.99 16.49
N VAL A 244 -0.46 -17.31 16.69
CA VAL A 244 0.47 -18.24 16.05
C VAL A 244 0.37 -18.21 14.53
N PRO A 245 -0.84 -18.31 13.91
CA PRO A 245 -0.93 -18.27 12.47
C PRO A 245 -0.54 -16.88 11.89
N ALA A 246 -0.89 -15.77 12.54
CA ALA A 246 -0.50 -14.45 12.08
C ALA A 246 1.03 -14.27 12.02
N PHE A 247 1.73 -14.79 13.05
CA PHE A 247 3.18 -14.76 13.09
C PHE A 247 3.81 -15.56 11.94
N PHE A 248 3.43 -16.82 11.76
CA PHE A 248 4.02 -17.65 10.71
C PHE A 248 3.63 -17.20 9.29
N LEU A 249 2.40 -16.74 9.09
CA LEU A 249 1.97 -16.19 7.80
C LEU A 249 2.66 -14.85 7.46
N ALA A 250 3.10 -14.09 8.46
CA ALA A 250 3.86 -12.86 8.24
C ALA A 250 5.29 -13.12 7.72
N LEU A 251 5.85 -14.29 7.97
CA LEU A 251 7.15 -14.70 7.45
C LEU A 251 7.09 -15.04 5.94
N GLU A 252 5.90 -15.36 5.43
CA GLU A 252 5.74 -15.69 4.02
C GLU A 252 5.64 -14.43 3.16
N PRO A 253 6.45 -14.30 2.07
CA PRO A 253 6.40 -13.15 1.20
C PRO A 253 5.06 -13.10 0.42
N ASN A 254 4.30 -12.03 0.60
CA ASN A 254 3.08 -11.75 -0.15
C ASN A 254 3.27 -10.45 -0.94
N LYS A 255 3.69 -10.59 -2.20
CA LYS A 255 4.00 -9.47 -3.10
C LYS A 255 2.83 -9.05 -3.99
N ASN A 256 1.62 -9.55 -3.72
CA ASN A 256 0.44 -9.23 -4.54
C ASN A 256 0.14 -7.73 -4.51
N MET A 257 -0.35 -7.22 -5.64
CA MET A 257 -0.78 -5.83 -5.72
C MET A 257 -1.92 -5.55 -4.73
N ILE A 258 -1.78 -4.46 -3.97
CA ILE A 258 -2.79 -4.04 -3.00
C ILE A 258 -3.89 -3.31 -3.78
N LYS A 259 -5.11 -3.85 -3.71
CA LYS A 259 -6.31 -3.25 -4.33
C LYS A 259 -7.22 -2.64 -3.26
N GLY A 260 -7.78 -1.47 -3.54
CA GLY A 260 -8.75 -0.79 -2.68
C GLY A 260 -8.17 -0.20 -1.38
N HIS A 261 -9.06 0.21 -0.48
CA HIS A 261 -8.65 0.84 0.79
C HIS A 261 -8.42 -0.21 1.88
N PHE A 262 -7.31 -0.09 2.60
CA PHE A 262 -6.89 -1.01 3.67
C PHE A 262 -8.02 -1.28 4.68
N LEU A 263 -8.59 -0.23 5.28
CA LEU A 263 -9.62 -0.37 6.32
C LEU A 263 -10.88 -1.06 5.79
N THR A 264 -11.32 -0.70 4.59
CA THR A 264 -12.49 -1.32 3.94
C THR A 264 -12.26 -2.82 3.73
N ASN A 265 -11.09 -3.19 3.23
CA ASN A 265 -10.75 -4.59 2.99
C ASN A 265 -10.71 -5.41 4.29
N VAL A 266 -10.14 -4.84 5.37
CA VAL A 266 -10.10 -5.49 6.68
C VAL A 266 -11.51 -5.68 7.25
N LEU A 267 -12.34 -4.63 7.23
CA LEU A 267 -13.72 -4.68 7.71
C LEU A 267 -14.58 -5.69 6.95
N LEU A 268 -14.52 -5.68 5.61
CA LEU A 268 -15.31 -6.59 4.77
C LEU A 268 -14.95 -8.06 4.98
N LYS A 269 -13.69 -8.34 5.33
CA LYS A 269 -13.25 -9.71 5.64
C LYS A 269 -13.64 -10.13 7.07
N ALA A 270 -13.59 -9.20 8.03
CA ALA A 270 -13.81 -9.50 9.43
C ALA A 270 -15.31 -9.54 9.82
N LEU A 271 -16.14 -8.67 9.25
CA LEU A 271 -17.52 -8.49 9.64
C LEU A 271 -18.39 -9.75 9.50
N PRO A 272 -18.38 -10.49 8.36
CA PRO A 272 -19.20 -11.70 8.23
C PRO A 272 -18.88 -12.75 9.29
N ALA A 273 -17.62 -12.89 9.59
CA ALA A 273 -17.14 -13.86 10.56
C ALA A 273 -17.51 -13.50 11.99
N ALA A 274 -17.30 -12.24 12.38
CA ALA A 274 -17.64 -11.76 13.71
C ALA A 274 -19.18 -11.83 13.96
N LEU A 275 -19.97 -11.55 12.92
CA LEU A 275 -21.43 -11.73 12.98
C LEU A 275 -21.82 -13.21 13.11
N THR A 276 -21.15 -14.12 12.38
CA THR A 276 -21.38 -15.56 12.49
C THR A 276 -21.09 -16.03 13.90
N ASP A 277 -19.94 -15.63 14.47
CA ASP A 277 -19.57 -15.97 15.84
C ASP A 277 -20.60 -15.46 16.85
N ALA A 278 -20.99 -14.19 16.74
CA ALA A 278 -21.94 -13.58 17.66
C ALA A 278 -23.32 -14.25 17.60
N LEU A 279 -23.82 -14.54 16.40
CA LEU A 279 -25.12 -15.21 16.22
C LEU A 279 -25.09 -16.65 16.72
N ALA A 280 -24.02 -17.41 16.38
CA ALA A 280 -23.91 -18.82 16.76
C ALA A 280 -23.77 -18.97 18.27
N VAL A 281 -22.92 -18.15 18.92
CA VAL A 281 -22.73 -18.21 20.38
C VAL A 281 -23.97 -17.70 21.12
N ALA A 282 -24.58 -16.60 20.68
CA ALA A 282 -25.80 -16.09 21.31
C ALA A 282 -26.94 -17.12 21.20
N ALA A 283 -27.12 -17.75 20.04
CA ALA A 283 -28.11 -18.82 19.87
C ALA A 283 -27.78 -20.01 20.77
N LEU A 284 -26.53 -20.48 20.82
CA LEU A 284 -26.11 -21.56 21.71
C LEU A 284 -26.45 -21.25 23.18
N VAL A 285 -26.19 -20.03 23.65
CA VAL A 285 -26.51 -19.62 25.03
C VAL A 285 -28.02 -19.62 25.29
N ILE A 286 -28.81 -19.06 24.36
CA ILE A 286 -30.27 -19.00 24.50
C ILE A 286 -30.88 -20.41 24.54
N PHE A 287 -30.52 -21.26 23.59
CA PHE A 287 -31.01 -22.64 23.54
C PHE A 287 -30.49 -23.48 24.70
N GLY A 288 -29.20 -23.34 25.08
CA GLY A 288 -28.61 -24.02 26.22
C GLY A 288 -29.38 -23.75 27.53
N ARG A 289 -29.76 -22.49 27.76
CA ARG A 289 -30.61 -22.12 28.90
C ARG A 289 -31.99 -22.74 28.81
N THR A 290 -32.58 -22.82 27.63
CA THR A 290 -33.92 -23.43 27.43
C THR A 290 -33.93 -24.93 27.73
N PHE A 291 -32.79 -25.60 27.52
CA PHE A 291 -32.61 -27.03 27.79
C PHE A 291 -31.90 -27.32 29.14
N ASP A 292 -31.81 -26.33 30.03
CA ASP A 292 -31.20 -26.43 31.36
C ASP A 292 -29.72 -26.94 31.32
N VAL A 293 -28.97 -26.61 30.26
CA VAL A 293 -27.55 -26.95 30.13
C VAL A 293 -26.73 -26.08 31.09
N SER A 294 -25.73 -26.67 31.76
CA SER A 294 -24.84 -25.95 32.69
C SER A 294 -24.08 -24.81 32.01
N SER A 295 -23.83 -23.73 32.75
CA SER A 295 -23.08 -22.57 32.24
C SER A 295 -21.64 -22.94 31.82
N THR A 296 -21.02 -23.90 32.48
CA THR A 296 -19.67 -24.40 32.17
C THR A 296 -19.65 -25.20 30.86
N ASP A 297 -20.67 -26.00 30.59
CA ASP A 297 -20.83 -26.73 29.33
C ASP A 297 -21.06 -25.78 28.18
N ILE A 298 -21.94 -24.77 28.36
CA ILE A 298 -22.19 -23.71 27.35
C ILE A 298 -20.93 -22.96 27.04
N SER A 299 -20.11 -22.65 28.05
CA SER A 299 -18.83 -21.94 27.89
C SER A 299 -17.83 -22.77 27.07
N THR A 300 -17.72 -24.06 27.36
CA THR A 300 -16.87 -24.98 26.59
C THR A 300 -17.36 -25.13 25.14
N ALA A 301 -18.65 -25.31 24.93
CA ALA A 301 -19.25 -25.42 23.60
C ALA A 301 -19.07 -24.14 22.79
N ALA A 302 -19.27 -22.97 23.39
CA ALA A 302 -19.02 -21.67 22.76
C ALA A 302 -17.57 -21.50 22.36
N THR A 303 -16.64 -21.93 23.22
CA THR A 303 -15.19 -21.90 22.93
C THR A 303 -14.86 -22.73 21.70
N MET A 304 -15.38 -23.97 21.60
CA MET A 304 -15.14 -24.85 20.45
C MET A 304 -15.82 -24.32 19.17
N LEU A 305 -16.99 -23.70 19.29
CA LEU A 305 -17.70 -23.08 18.17
C LEU A 305 -16.89 -21.92 17.57
N LEU A 306 -16.39 -21.03 18.42
CA LEU A 306 -15.50 -19.95 18.02
C LEU A 306 -14.20 -20.44 17.37
N ALA A 307 -13.64 -21.53 17.86
CA ALA A 307 -12.47 -22.16 17.24
C ALA A 307 -12.78 -22.64 15.81
N ILE A 308 -13.94 -23.27 15.58
CA ILE A 308 -14.38 -23.71 14.25
C ILE A 308 -14.46 -22.53 13.29
N VAL A 309 -15.19 -21.47 13.64
CA VAL A 309 -15.32 -20.28 12.80
C VAL A 309 -13.95 -19.61 12.61
N GLY A 310 -13.14 -19.52 13.66
CA GLY A 310 -11.78 -18.98 13.59
C GLY A 310 -10.89 -19.75 12.58
N PHE A 311 -10.94 -21.07 12.56
CA PHE A 311 -10.20 -21.87 11.56
C PHE A 311 -10.80 -21.77 10.16
N MET A 312 -12.11 -21.62 10.00
CA MET A 312 -12.73 -21.37 8.70
C MET A 312 -12.23 -20.06 8.09
N ILE A 313 -12.13 -19.01 8.91
CA ILE A 313 -11.59 -17.71 8.47
C ILE A 313 -10.10 -17.81 8.18
N LEU A 314 -9.34 -18.45 9.06
CA LEU A 314 -7.91 -18.65 8.87
C LEU A 314 -7.64 -19.40 7.56
N TYR A 315 -8.44 -20.43 7.25
CA TYR A 315 -8.37 -21.15 5.98
C TYR A 315 -8.64 -20.20 4.79
N LYS A 316 -9.72 -19.39 4.85
CA LYS A 316 -10.08 -18.43 3.81
C LYS A 316 -9.01 -17.35 3.60
N ILE A 317 -8.43 -16.82 4.67
CA ILE A 317 -7.37 -15.80 4.61
C ILE A 317 -6.04 -16.38 4.11
N SER A 318 -5.81 -17.68 4.34
CA SER A 318 -4.61 -18.40 3.89
C SER A 318 -4.70 -18.85 2.43
N ALA A 319 -5.82 -18.65 1.74
CA ALA A 319 -5.95 -19.00 0.33
C ALA A 319 -5.04 -18.12 -0.58
N PRO A 320 -4.47 -18.67 -1.69
CA PRO A 320 -4.47 -20.09 -2.07
C PRO A 320 -3.58 -20.93 -1.14
N MET A 321 -4.02 -22.14 -0.81
CA MET A 321 -3.29 -23.03 0.09
C MET A 321 -2.01 -23.58 -0.56
N ASN A 322 -0.91 -23.46 0.15
CA ASN A 322 0.35 -24.14 -0.15
C ASN A 322 0.74 -25.08 0.99
N LYS A 323 1.81 -25.87 0.83
CA LYS A 323 2.25 -26.85 1.84
C LYS A 323 2.56 -26.21 3.20
N ILE A 324 3.16 -25.01 3.19
CA ILE A 324 3.54 -24.28 4.41
C ILE A 324 2.28 -23.80 5.13
N ARG A 325 1.34 -23.16 4.44
CA ARG A 325 0.07 -22.67 5.01
C ARG A 325 -0.77 -23.83 5.54
N PHE A 326 -0.83 -24.93 4.80
CA PHE A 326 -1.50 -26.14 5.27
C PHE A 326 -0.88 -26.68 6.56
N SER A 327 0.45 -26.74 6.65
CA SER A 327 1.15 -27.15 7.86
C SER A 327 0.88 -26.24 9.05
N ILE A 328 0.85 -24.91 8.83
CA ILE A 328 0.54 -23.92 9.87
C ILE A 328 -0.88 -24.14 10.39
N VAL A 329 -1.88 -24.21 9.50
CA VAL A 329 -3.29 -24.40 9.90
C VAL A 329 -3.47 -25.72 10.63
N SER A 330 -2.93 -26.83 10.10
CA SER A 330 -3.02 -28.15 10.72
C SER A 330 -2.30 -28.20 12.07
N GLY A 331 -1.14 -27.56 12.19
CA GLY A 331 -0.41 -27.44 13.44
C GLY A 331 -1.17 -26.65 14.50
N CYS A 332 -1.84 -25.55 14.10
CA CYS A 332 -2.70 -24.78 15.00
C CYS A 332 -3.92 -25.56 15.48
N ILE A 333 -4.57 -26.34 14.59
CA ILE A 333 -5.68 -27.23 14.96
C ILE A 333 -5.18 -28.29 15.95
N ALA A 334 -4.08 -28.98 15.66
CA ALA A 334 -3.48 -29.98 16.52
C ALA A 334 -3.08 -29.39 17.89
N GLY A 335 -2.51 -28.19 17.91
CA GLY A 335 -2.13 -27.49 19.14
C GLY A 335 -3.34 -27.10 19.99
N LEU A 336 -4.42 -26.61 19.39
CA LEU A 336 -5.66 -26.31 20.10
C LEU A 336 -6.26 -27.57 20.71
N LEU A 337 -6.34 -28.67 19.95
CA LEU A 337 -6.86 -29.98 20.44
C LEU A 337 -5.98 -30.51 21.57
N PHE A 338 -4.66 -30.43 21.42
CA PHE A 338 -3.72 -30.85 22.49
C PHE A 338 -3.97 -30.06 23.79
N CYS A 339 -4.06 -28.71 23.72
CA CYS A 339 -4.34 -27.89 24.87
C CYS A 339 -5.71 -28.17 25.49
N SER A 340 -6.74 -28.38 24.66
CA SER A 340 -8.09 -28.70 25.13
C SER A 340 -8.20 -30.04 25.84
N ILE A 341 -7.32 -31.03 25.51
CA ILE A 341 -7.34 -32.37 26.13
C ILE A 341 -6.41 -32.42 27.33
N PHE A 342 -5.15 -31.99 27.17
CA PHE A 342 -4.10 -32.17 28.16
C PHE A 342 -3.96 -31.04 29.15
N LEU A 343 -4.39 -29.83 28.76
CA LEU A 343 -4.33 -28.60 29.57
C LEU A 343 -5.74 -28.05 29.86
N LYS A 344 -6.74 -28.93 29.90
CA LYS A 344 -8.16 -28.59 30.07
C LYS A 344 -8.42 -27.70 31.30
N ASP A 345 -7.78 -28.01 32.42
CA ASP A 345 -7.97 -27.27 33.69
C ASP A 345 -7.38 -25.85 33.63
N LEU A 346 -6.27 -25.66 32.88
CA LEU A 346 -5.68 -24.34 32.64
C LEU A 346 -6.59 -23.43 31.84
N PHE A 347 -7.31 -24.02 30.87
CA PHE A 347 -8.17 -23.28 29.96
C PHE A 347 -9.66 -23.39 30.31
N ALA A 348 -9.99 -23.89 31.50
CA ALA A 348 -11.36 -24.05 32.00
C ALA A 348 -12.27 -24.79 30.99
N ILE A 349 -11.73 -25.85 30.37
CA ILE A 349 -12.46 -26.72 29.44
C ILE A 349 -13.04 -27.89 30.22
N THR A 350 -14.36 -28.05 30.18
CA THR A 350 -15.08 -29.14 30.88
C THR A 350 -15.60 -30.19 29.87
N SER A 351 -15.94 -31.37 30.39
CA SER A 351 -16.65 -32.38 29.60
C SER A 351 -18.10 -31.96 29.42
N MET A 352 -18.53 -31.89 28.17
CA MET A 352 -19.92 -31.46 27.82
C MET A 352 -20.92 -32.63 28.06
N THR A 353 -22.10 -32.29 28.54
CA THR A 353 -23.26 -33.22 28.60
C THR A 353 -23.74 -33.61 27.19
N LYS A 354 -24.52 -34.68 27.08
CA LYS A 354 -25.05 -35.14 25.78
C LYS A 354 -25.92 -34.09 25.11
N GLU A 355 -26.74 -33.40 25.88
CA GLU A 355 -27.60 -32.33 25.44
C GLU A 355 -26.78 -31.16 24.88
N CYS A 356 -25.71 -30.80 25.56
CA CYS A 356 -24.80 -29.74 25.12
C CYS A 356 -24.06 -30.16 23.83
N ILE A 357 -23.59 -31.40 23.71
CA ILE A 357 -22.94 -31.90 22.50
C ILE A 357 -23.89 -31.87 21.30
N MET A 358 -25.19 -32.26 21.49
CA MET A 358 -26.18 -32.15 20.42
C MET A 358 -26.38 -30.72 19.94
N LEU A 359 -26.53 -29.77 20.83
CA LEU A 359 -26.64 -28.34 20.51
C LEU A 359 -25.37 -27.84 19.80
N PHE A 360 -24.21 -28.18 20.33
CA PHE A 360 -22.93 -27.82 19.71
C PHE A 360 -22.82 -28.30 18.27
N VAL A 361 -23.14 -29.58 18.00
CA VAL A 361 -23.08 -30.15 16.65
C VAL A 361 -24.01 -29.39 15.68
N VAL A 362 -25.26 -29.12 16.11
CA VAL A 362 -26.23 -28.40 15.29
C VAL A 362 -25.69 -27.00 14.92
N PHE A 363 -25.21 -26.24 15.91
CA PHE A 363 -24.68 -24.92 15.65
C PHE A 363 -23.35 -24.96 14.88
N ALA A 364 -22.48 -25.94 15.10
CA ALA A 364 -21.25 -26.12 14.35
C ALA A 364 -21.52 -26.36 12.85
N ILE A 365 -22.53 -27.18 12.51
CA ILE A 365 -22.95 -27.38 11.12
C ILE A 365 -23.56 -26.11 10.54
N ALA A 366 -24.29 -25.35 11.33
CA ALA A 366 -24.92 -24.11 10.88
C ALA A 366 -23.93 -22.95 10.64
N THR A 367 -22.75 -22.97 11.22
CA THR A 367 -21.77 -21.87 11.07
C THR A 367 -21.31 -21.67 9.62
N GLU A 368 -21.11 -22.74 8.84
CA GLU A 368 -20.63 -22.63 7.46
C GLU A 368 -21.66 -21.94 6.54
N PRO A 369 -22.92 -22.39 6.45
CA PRO A 369 -23.92 -21.72 5.62
C PRO A 369 -24.20 -20.28 6.08
N VAL A 370 -24.19 -20.00 7.39
CA VAL A 370 -24.35 -18.64 7.93
C VAL A 370 -23.19 -17.75 7.50
N LEU A 371 -21.97 -18.22 7.65
CA LEU A 371 -20.77 -17.46 7.22
C LEU A 371 -20.78 -17.18 5.72
N ARG A 372 -21.15 -18.15 4.90
CA ARG A 372 -21.27 -18.01 3.46
C ARG A 372 -22.34 -16.98 3.08
N TYR A 373 -23.52 -17.08 3.70
CA TYR A 373 -24.60 -16.14 3.45
C TYR A 373 -24.23 -14.71 3.83
N LEU A 374 -23.66 -14.50 5.02
CA LEU A 374 -23.22 -13.20 5.49
C LEU A 374 -22.08 -12.63 4.63
N THR A 375 -21.16 -13.46 4.17
CA THR A 375 -20.11 -13.02 3.23
C THR A 375 -20.75 -12.49 1.94
N THR A 376 -21.65 -13.24 1.33
CA THR A 376 -22.35 -12.83 0.11
C THR A 376 -23.20 -11.56 0.32
N LEU A 377 -23.83 -11.43 1.48
CA LEU A 377 -24.60 -10.24 1.83
C LEU A 377 -23.72 -9.00 1.90
N VAL A 378 -22.59 -9.09 2.59
CA VAL A 378 -21.64 -7.97 2.74
C VAL A 378 -21.04 -7.58 1.38
N GLU A 379 -20.73 -8.55 0.52
CA GLU A 379 -20.26 -8.28 -0.85
C GLU A 379 -21.33 -7.58 -1.70
N LYS A 380 -22.60 -8.00 -1.62
CA LYS A 380 -23.72 -7.32 -2.28
C LYS A 380 -23.92 -5.88 -1.77
N VAL A 381 -23.85 -5.67 -0.47
CA VAL A 381 -23.95 -4.32 0.13
C VAL A 381 -22.81 -3.43 -0.40
N LYS A 382 -21.56 -3.95 -0.43
CA LYS A 382 -20.41 -3.26 -1.03
C LYS A 382 -20.69 -2.88 -2.49
N TYR A 383 -21.17 -3.83 -3.29
CA TYR A 383 -21.50 -3.60 -4.70
C TYR A 383 -22.52 -2.48 -4.90
N TYR A 384 -23.65 -2.53 -4.17
CA TYR A 384 -24.68 -1.50 -4.24
C TYR A 384 -24.18 -0.13 -3.77
N TYR A 385 -23.37 -0.09 -2.71
CA TYR A 385 -22.76 1.15 -2.22
C TYR A 385 -21.83 1.80 -3.26
N LEU A 386 -20.99 1.02 -3.93
CA LEU A 386 -20.11 1.52 -4.99
C LEU A 386 -20.90 2.01 -6.20
N LYS A 387 -21.96 1.29 -6.58
CA LYS A 387 -22.86 1.67 -7.68
C LYS A 387 -23.58 3.00 -7.38
N LEU A 388 -24.04 3.24 -6.16
CA LEU A 388 -24.65 4.50 -5.74
C LEU A 388 -23.66 5.68 -5.78
N ARG A 389 -22.37 5.44 -5.59
CA ARG A 389 -21.31 6.47 -5.68
C ARG A 389 -20.84 6.77 -7.10
N GLY A 390 -21.42 6.16 -8.13
CA GLY A 390 -21.07 6.41 -9.54
C GLY A 390 -19.65 5.97 -9.92
N LYS A 391 -18.99 5.12 -9.10
CA LYS A 391 -17.73 4.50 -9.48
C LYS A 391 -18.01 3.35 -10.45
N ASN A 392 -17.56 3.49 -11.71
CA ASN A 392 -17.55 2.38 -12.66
C ASN A 392 -16.74 1.22 -12.06
N LEU A 393 -17.43 0.11 -11.83
CA LEU A 393 -16.82 -1.13 -11.43
C LEU A 393 -16.04 -1.68 -12.63
N SER A 394 -14.73 -1.63 -12.55
CA SER A 394 -13.90 -2.45 -13.42
C SER A 394 -14.12 -3.92 -13.04
N SER A 395 -14.06 -4.83 -14.01
CA SER A 395 -14.20 -6.29 -13.82
C SER A 395 -13.17 -6.89 -12.85
N ASP A 396 -12.24 -6.09 -12.36
CA ASP A 396 -11.20 -6.44 -11.39
C ASP A 396 -11.60 -6.24 -9.91
N ASP A 397 -12.79 -5.69 -9.63
CA ASP A 397 -13.30 -5.43 -8.26
C ASP A 397 -14.26 -6.51 -7.76
N THR A 398 -14.54 -7.53 -8.56
CA THR A 398 -15.28 -8.76 -8.20
C THR A 398 -14.33 -9.92 -7.95
#